data_ac553bafc3f80a53c857c1650dd4a26a
#
_entry.id   ac553bafc3f80a53c857c1650dd4a26a
#
_cell.length_a   1.000
_cell.length_b   1.000
_cell.length_c   1.000
_cell.angle_alpha   90.00
_cell.angle_beta   90.00
_cell.angle_gamma   90.00
#
_symmetry.space_group_name_H-M   'P 1'
#
loop_
_entity.id
_entity.type
_entity.pdbx_description
1 polymer ?
#
loop_
_entity_poly.entity_id
_entity_poly.type
_entity_poly.pdbx_seq_one_letter_code
_entity_poly.pdbx_strand_id
1 'polypeptide(L)'
;MSAIKLPHCAALARQLGERPTGTASRIKSVLLIEHAGPWSVDVRERVLIEAFGEGAPERMDELHVRLGLRALIIRKPGRNGAPERPTIFAGGCRPGRRWLERLDVTRYADLAALDLPAIAEGTGGVGEPVDGPLLLVCVHGRKDACCAMLGRPVADALAAQFPARTWQCTHFGGDRWAGNLLVAPHGFMYGQLLPDSAVPVAQAAERGEVTLNNLRGRVGTAPFAQVAEIAVRERTGLLGLDDVLAGKVDSDGDEATIEVHAAGSSYQVVVRRRPMGVHGHSLCSGEAHPHRFDVLDLRTAVPA
;
A
#
# COMPACT_ATOMS: atom_id res chain seq x y z
N MET A 1 -41.61 -1.80 3.00
CA MET A 1 -40.69 -1.42 1.92
C MET A 1 -39.32 -1.99 2.30
N SER A 2 -38.85 -3.02 1.59
CA SER A 2 -37.50 -3.61 1.82
C SER A 2 -36.47 -2.58 1.43
N ALA A 3 -35.60 -2.18 2.35
CA ALA A 3 -34.49 -1.27 2.05
C ALA A 3 -33.60 -1.92 0.97
N ILE A 4 -33.44 -1.26 -0.17
CA ILE A 4 -32.53 -1.68 -1.22
C ILE A 4 -31.13 -1.71 -0.61
N LYS A 5 -30.59 -2.92 -0.41
CA LYS A 5 -29.22 -3.10 0.11
C LYS A 5 -28.25 -2.71 -1.01
N LEU A 6 -27.69 -1.52 -0.91
CA LEU A 6 -26.69 -1.06 -1.86
C LEU A 6 -25.48 -2.00 -1.88
N PRO A 7 -24.84 -2.25 -3.04
CA PRO A 7 -23.68 -3.10 -3.12
C PRO A 7 -22.50 -2.51 -2.34
N HIS A 8 -21.64 -3.37 -1.80
CA HIS A 8 -20.40 -2.94 -1.15
C HIS A 8 -19.53 -2.15 -2.13
N CYS A 9 -18.77 -1.14 -1.63
CA CYS A 9 -17.97 -0.23 -2.43
C CYS A 9 -17.01 -0.94 -3.40
N ALA A 10 -16.38 -2.04 -2.98
CA ALA A 10 -15.48 -2.81 -3.84
C ALA A 10 -16.23 -3.58 -4.96
N ALA A 11 -17.45 -4.03 -4.71
CA ALA A 11 -18.28 -4.65 -5.76
C ALA A 11 -18.73 -3.59 -6.77
N LEU A 12 -19.14 -2.42 -6.30
CA LEU A 12 -19.51 -1.30 -7.16
C LEU A 12 -18.34 -0.84 -8.04
N ALA A 13 -17.14 -0.69 -7.47
CA ALA A 13 -15.95 -0.30 -8.21
C ALA A 13 -15.65 -1.27 -9.37
N ARG A 14 -15.79 -2.59 -9.11
CA ARG A 14 -15.61 -3.62 -10.15
C ARG A 14 -16.69 -3.55 -11.22
N GLN A 15 -17.96 -3.37 -10.83
CA GLN A 15 -19.08 -3.24 -11.78
C GLN A 15 -18.94 -2.01 -12.68
N LEU A 16 -18.38 -0.92 -12.15
CA LEU A 16 -18.10 0.31 -12.91
C LEU A 16 -16.83 0.22 -13.76
N GLY A 17 -16.07 -0.88 -13.68
CA GLY A 17 -14.81 -1.04 -14.39
C GLY A 17 -13.74 -0.07 -13.91
N GLU A 18 -13.81 0.39 -12.66
CA GLU A 18 -12.80 1.28 -12.10
C GLU A 18 -11.47 0.55 -11.98
N ARG A 19 -10.42 1.17 -12.50
CA ARG A 19 -9.05 0.66 -12.39
C ARG A 19 -8.38 1.21 -11.12
N PRO A 20 -7.63 0.39 -10.38
CA PRO A 20 -6.95 0.84 -9.16
C PRO A 20 -5.69 1.66 -9.44
N THR A 21 -5.27 1.82 -10.69
CA THR A 21 -4.07 2.55 -11.13
C THR A 21 -4.09 4.01 -10.67
N GLY A 22 -2.98 4.51 -10.15
CA GLY A 22 -2.88 5.89 -9.66
C GLY A 22 -3.44 6.10 -8.25
N THR A 23 -3.72 5.03 -7.49
CA THR A 23 -4.39 5.12 -6.19
C THR A 23 -3.57 4.57 -5.01
N ALA A 24 -2.28 4.29 -5.19
CA ALA A 24 -1.40 3.87 -4.10
C ALA A 24 -1.24 4.98 -3.06
N SER A 25 -1.17 4.57 -1.79
CA SER A 25 -1.14 5.51 -0.64
C SER A 25 0.20 6.24 -0.51
N ARG A 26 0.19 7.36 0.24
CA ARG A 26 1.39 8.18 0.51
C ARG A 26 2.30 7.56 1.58
N ILE A 27 2.57 6.26 1.48
CA ILE A 27 3.43 5.53 2.43
C ILE A 27 4.87 5.61 1.91
N LYS A 28 5.80 6.11 2.72
CA LYS A 28 7.24 6.12 2.41
C LYS A 28 8.05 5.23 3.36
N SER A 29 7.50 4.99 4.55
CA SER A 29 8.04 4.07 5.55
C SER A 29 6.91 3.43 6.35
N VAL A 30 7.18 2.30 6.96
CA VAL A 30 6.22 1.52 7.74
C VAL A 30 6.77 1.21 9.13
N LEU A 31 5.87 1.20 10.12
CA LEU A 31 6.07 0.57 11.41
C LEU A 31 4.97 -0.47 11.58
N LEU A 32 5.35 -1.74 11.66
CA LEU A 32 4.45 -2.87 11.70
C LEU A 32 4.49 -3.48 13.10
N ILE A 33 3.35 -3.48 13.80
CA ILE A 33 3.27 -3.93 15.20
C ILE A 33 2.33 -5.12 15.28
N GLU A 34 2.84 -6.29 15.66
CA GLU A 34 2.01 -7.49 15.80
C GLU A 34 1.07 -7.36 16.99
N HIS A 35 -0.22 -7.57 16.73
CA HIS A 35 -1.26 -7.73 17.73
C HIS A 35 -2.23 -8.84 17.29
N ALA A 36 -2.10 -10.02 17.90
CA ALA A 36 -2.83 -11.21 17.49
C ALA A 36 -4.31 -11.24 17.95
N GLY A 37 -4.68 -10.38 18.89
CA GLY A 37 -6.03 -10.29 19.42
C GLY A 37 -7.09 -9.85 18.39
N PRO A 38 -8.37 -9.84 18.78
CA PRO A 38 -9.43 -9.34 17.92
C PRO A 38 -9.25 -7.84 17.66
N TRP A 39 -9.40 -7.45 16.39
CA TRP A 39 -9.27 -6.06 15.99
C TRP A 39 -10.62 -5.33 16.09
N SER A 40 -10.71 -4.38 17.02
CA SER A 40 -11.75 -3.36 17.07
C SER A 40 -11.47 -2.25 16.05
N VAL A 41 -12.38 -1.29 15.89
CA VAL A 41 -12.19 -0.17 14.97
C VAL A 41 -10.98 0.69 15.36
N ASP A 42 -10.71 0.79 16.66
CA ASP A 42 -9.67 1.59 17.34
C ASP A 42 -8.42 0.78 17.74
N VAL A 43 -8.23 -0.43 17.21
CA VAL A 43 -7.09 -1.30 17.61
C VAL A 43 -5.75 -0.62 17.39
N ARG A 44 -5.59 0.17 16.32
CA ARG A 44 -4.36 0.90 16.03
C ARG A 44 -4.07 1.95 17.10
N GLU A 45 -5.06 2.73 17.45
CA GLU A 45 -4.98 3.78 18.45
C GLU A 45 -4.59 3.20 19.82
N ARG A 46 -5.24 2.13 20.26
CA ARG A 46 -4.93 1.45 21.54
C ARG A 46 -3.50 0.91 21.58
N VAL A 47 -3.06 0.22 20.54
CA VAL A 47 -1.69 -0.30 20.47
C VAL A 47 -0.66 0.81 20.42
N LEU A 48 -0.94 1.92 19.75
CA LEU A 48 -0.05 3.09 19.72
C LEU A 48 0.05 3.77 21.08
N ILE A 49 -1.06 3.90 21.82
CA ILE A 49 -1.06 4.46 23.18
C ILE A 49 -0.27 3.55 24.13
N GLU A 50 -0.44 2.23 24.05
CA GLU A 50 0.31 1.27 24.86
C GLU A 50 1.83 1.34 24.55
N ALA A 51 2.19 1.54 23.28
CA ALA A 51 3.58 1.57 22.83
C ALA A 51 4.29 2.91 23.10
N PHE A 52 3.61 4.03 22.94
CA PHE A 52 4.23 5.37 22.89
C PHE A 52 3.56 6.40 23.81
N GLY A 53 2.58 5.99 24.62
CA GLY A 53 1.83 6.84 25.53
C GLY A 53 0.71 7.66 24.87
N GLU A 54 0.00 8.42 25.70
CA GLU A 54 -1.09 9.30 25.28
C GLU A 54 -0.63 10.28 24.18
N GLY A 55 -1.53 10.61 23.24
CA GLY A 55 -1.24 11.47 22.08
C GLY A 55 -0.39 10.81 20.99
N ALA A 56 -0.05 9.52 21.12
CA ALA A 56 0.72 8.80 20.11
C ALA A 56 -0.05 8.63 18.78
N PRO A 57 -1.37 8.35 18.74
CA PRO A 57 -2.12 8.31 17.50
C PRO A 57 -2.00 9.59 16.68
N GLU A 58 -2.16 10.75 17.31
CA GLU A 58 -2.09 12.07 16.65
C GLU A 58 -0.68 12.36 16.13
N ARG A 59 0.35 12.09 16.92
CA ARG A 59 1.76 12.23 16.49
C ARG A 59 2.07 11.32 15.32
N MET A 60 1.55 10.07 15.32
CA MET A 60 1.75 9.14 14.22
C MET A 60 1.01 9.59 12.96
N ASP A 61 -0.17 10.17 13.08
CA ASP A 61 -0.91 10.72 11.95
C ASP A 61 -0.20 11.97 11.39
N GLU A 62 0.39 12.81 12.22
CA GLU A 62 1.24 13.92 11.78
C GLU A 62 2.47 13.41 11.01
N LEU A 63 3.19 12.42 11.53
CA LEU A 63 4.33 11.80 10.83
C LEU A 63 3.89 11.15 9.50
N HIS A 64 2.70 10.57 9.45
CA HIS A 64 2.16 10.04 8.20
C HIS A 64 1.89 11.15 7.17
N VAL A 65 1.24 12.22 7.57
CA VAL A 65 0.92 13.35 6.67
C VAL A 65 2.18 14.04 6.17
N ARG A 66 3.13 14.33 7.06
CA ARG A 66 4.35 15.09 6.72
C ARG A 66 5.43 14.26 6.05
N LEU A 67 5.68 13.05 6.55
CA LEU A 67 6.86 12.25 6.17
C LEU A 67 6.50 10.91 5.51
N GLY A 68 5.24 10.46 5.63
CA GLY A 68 4.75 9.22 5.03
C GLY A 68 5.00 7.97 5.88
N LEU A 69 5.26 8.10 7.19
CA LEU A 69 5.37 6.95 8.09
C LEU A 69 3.97 6.38 8.37
N ARG A 70 3.76 5.11 8.05
CA ARG A 70 2.51 4.42 8.31
C ARG A 70 2.67 3.35 9.39
N ALA A 71 2.03 3.54 10.54
CA ALA A 71 1.89 2.49 11.53
C ALA A 71 0.71 1.57 11.16
N LEU A 72 0.98 0.27 11.07
CA LEU A 72 -0.01 -0.77 10.81
C LEU A 72 0.06 -1.84 11.90
N ILE A 73 -1.10 -2.26 12.38
CA ILE A 73 -1.18 -3.44 13.24
C ILE A 73 -1.25 -4.65 12.34
N ILE A 74 -0.44 -5.66 12.64
CA ILE A 74 -0.31 -6.88 11.84
C ILE A 74 -0.59 -8.13 12.68
N ARG A 75 -0.92 -9.24 11.99
CA ARG A 75 -0.97 -10.58 12.60
C ARG A 75 -0.79 -11.66 11.54
N LYS A 76 -0.37 -12.83 11.95
CA LYS A 76 -0.30 -13.99 11.04
C LYS A 76 -1.70 -14.50 10.71
N PRO A 77 -1.97 -14.90 9.45
CA PRO A 77 -3.18 -15.63 9.08
C PRO A 77 -3.34 -16.91 9.89
N GLY A 78 -4.56 -17.25 10.30
CA GLY A 78 -4.87 -18.49 11.00
C GLY A 78 -4.32 -18.63 12.44
N ARG A 79 -3.56 -17.65 12.94
CA ARG A 79 -2.99 -17.73 14.29
C ARG A 79 -4.01 -17.25 15.33
N ASN A 80 -4.39 -18.17 16.22
CA ASN A 80 -5.23 -17.91 17.39
C ASN A 80 -4.34 -17.83 18.64
N GLY A 81 -4.32 -16.69 19.29
CA GLY A 81 -3.58 -16.44 20.52
C GLY A 81 -2.47 -15.38 20.38
N ALA A 82 -2.24 -14.65 21.46
CA ALA A 82 -1.18 -13.67 21.53
C ALA A 82 0.19 -14.36 21.53
N PRO A 83 1.17 -13.87 20.74
CA PRO A 83 2.54 -14.34 20.86
C PRO A 83 3.11 -13.92 22.23
N GLU A 84 4.03 -14.70 22.76
CA GLU A 84 4.75 -14.37 24.00
C GLU A 84 5.49 -13.02 23.87
N ARG A 85 6.04 -12.77 22.69
CA ARG A 85 6.66 -11.48 22.31
C ARG A 85 6.06 -11.03 20.99
N PRO A 86 5.68 -9.74 20.86
CA PRO A 86 5.17 -9.22 19.59
C PRO A 86 6.29 -9.14 18.54
N THR A 87 5.97 -9.49 17.30
CA THR A 87 6.87 -9.23 16.18
C THR A 87 6.67 -7.80 15.69
N ILE A 88 7.78 -7.06 15.61
CA ILE A 88 7.78 -5.66 15.17
C ILE A 88 8.71 -5.53 13.97
N PHE A 89 8.27 -4.80 12.95
CA PHE A 89 9.12 -4.42 11.83
C PHE A 89 9.10 -2.91 11.62
N ALA A 90 10.24 -2.37 11.22
CA ALA A 90 10.33 -1.03 10.63
C ALA A 90 10.91 -1.15 9.23
N GLY A 91 10.50 -0.28 8.31
CA GLY A 91 11.00 -0.34 6.95
C GLY A 91 10.81 0.93 6.15
N GLY A 92 11.75 1.19 5.24
CA GLY A 92 11.71 2.27 4.25
C GLY A 92 11.36 1.73 2.87
N CYS A 93 10.40 2.38 2.18
CA CYS A 93 9.90 1.95 0.87
C CYS A 93 10.38 2.85 -0.29
N ARG A 94 11.33 3.75 -0.06
CA ARG A 94 11.78 4.71 -1.08
C ARG A 94 12.68 4.03 -2.11
N PRO A 95 12.55 4.33 -3.43
CA PRO A 95 13.45 3.82 -4.45
C PRO A 95 14.93 4.04 -4.08
N GLY A 96 15.79 3.05 -4.36
CA GLY A 96 17.22 3.09 -4.07
C GLY A 96 17.61 3.13 -2.59
N ARG A 97 16.65 3.24 -1.68
CA ARG A 97 16.89 3.35 -0.22
C ARG A 97 15.91 2.47 0.57
N ARG A 98 15.64 1.26 0.06
CA ARG A 98 14.75 0.30 0.72
C ARG A 98 15.49 -0.44 1.82
N TRP A 99 14.80 -0.64 2.92
CA TRP A 99 15.28 -1.44 4.03
C TRP A 99 14.08 -2.02 4.80
N LEU A 100 14.29 -3.15 5.45
CA LEU A 100 13.31 -3.77 6.33
C LEU A 100 14.07 -4.42 7.47
N GLU A 101 13.71 -4.12 8.70
CA GLU A 101 14.34 -4.63 9.90
C GLU A 101 13.31 -5.13 10.90
N ARG A 102 13.66 -6.20 11.59
CA ARG A 102 12.91 -6.74 12.71
C ARG A 102 13.51 -6.21 14.00
N LEU A 103 12.67 -5.61 14.85
CA LEU A 103 13.07 -5.09 16.14
C LEU A 103 12.99 -6.18 17.21
N ASP A 104 14.01 -6.28 18.05
CA ASP A 104 13.97 -7.15 19.22
C ASP A 104 13.34 -6.39 20.39
N VAL A 105 12.05 -6.63 20.62
CA VAL A 105 11.27 -6.05 21.71
C VAL A 105 10.56 -7.14 22.50
N THR A 106 10.39 -6.93 23.78
CA THR A 106 9.68 -7.88 24.67
C THR A 106 8.21 -7.48 24.83
N ARG A 107 7.94 -6.17 24.86
CA ARG A 107 6.62 -5.58 25.06
C ARG A 107 6.48 -4.28 24.27
N TYR A 108 5.25 -3.81 24.05
CA TYR A 108 5.02 -2.60 23.26
C TYR A 108 5.71 -1.36 23.84
N ALA A 109 5.77 -1.23 25.17
CA ALA A 109 6.42 -0.09 25.81
C ALA A 109 7.91 0.08 25.46
N ASP A 110 8.59 -0.99 25.01
CA ASP A 110 9.99 -0.92 24.58
C ASP A 110 10.13 -0.09 23.28
N LEU A 111 9.06 0.08 22.53
CA LEU A 111 9.02 0.91 21.31
C LEU A 111 9.13 2.42 21.60
N ALA A 112 8.90 2.86 22.83
CA ALA A 112 9.02 4.26 23.21
C ALA A 112 10.43 4.84 22.99
N ALA A 113 11.45 3.97 22.91
CA ALA A 113 12.84 4.37 22.62
C ALA A 113 13.11 4.62 21.12
N LEU A 114 12.16 4.31 20.21
CA LEU A 114 12.37 4.49 18.77
C LEU A 114 12.35 5.97 18.37
N ASP A 115 13.33 6.36 17.56
CA ASP A 115 13.30 7.63 16.84
C ASP A 115 12.36 7.53 15.62
N LEU A 116 11.07 7.76 15.86
CA LEU A 116 10.05 7.71 14.80
C LEU A 116 10.27 8.73 13.67
N PRO A 117 10.71 9.97 13.92
CA PRO A 117 11.15 10.89 12.88
C PRO A 117 12.24 10.32 11.97
N ALA A 118 13.31 9.75 12.53
CA ALA A 118 14.40 9.15 11.75
C ALA A 118 13.90 7.99 10.87
N ILE A 119 13.05 7.10 11.41
CA ILE A 119 12.39 6.03 10.64
C ILE A 119 11.53 6.62 9.51
N ALA A 120 10.79 7.69 9.79
CA ALA A 120 9.93 8.37 8.80
C ALA A 120 10.76 8.99 7.66
N GLU A 121 11.94 9.50 7.97
CA GLU A 121 12.90 10.03 6.98
C GLU A 121 13.63 8.93 6.19
N GLY A 122 13.52 7.69 6.62
CA GLY A 122 14.04 6.51 5.93
C GLY A 122 15.39 6.04 6.47
N THR A 123 15.71 6.35 7.73
CA THR A 123 16.90 5.86 8.42
C THR A 123 16.61 4.48 8.99
N GLY A 124 17.42 3.48 8.60
CA GLY A 124 17.47 2.14 9.19
C GLY A 124 18.46 2.04 10.34
N GLY A 125 18.82 0.82 10.72
CA GLY A 125 19.75 0.54 11.84
C GLY A 125 19.05 0.48 13.19
N VAL A 126 17.75 0.18 13.19
CA VAL A 126 16.91 0.07 14.39
C VAL A 126 16.69 -1.38 14.83
N GLY A 127 17.11 -2.35 14.03
CA GLY A 127 16.91 -3.78 14.27
C GLY A 127 17.74 -4.67 13.36
N GLU A 128 17.40 -5.97 13.31
CA GLU A 128 18.04 -6.95 12.47
C GLU A 128 17.46 -6.92 11.05
N PRO A 129 18.29 -6.90 9.98
CA PRO A 129 17.81 -6.93 8.61
C PRO A 129 16.95 -8.15 8.33
N VAL A 130 15.88 -7.95 7.54
CA VAL A 130 14.98 -9.00 7.08
C VAL A 130 15.17 -9.20 5.59
N ASP A 131 15.53 -10.42 5.20
CA ASP A 131 15.66 -10.80 3.80
C ASP A 131 14.27 -10.91 3.14
N GLY A 132 14.16 -10.34 1.93
CA GLY A 132 12.96 -10.40 1.08
C GLY A 132 11.77 -9.59 1.61
N PRO A 133 10.67 -9.59 0.82
CA PRO A 133 9.52 -8.74 1.09
C PRO A 133 8.55 -9.33 2.11
N LEU A 134 7.79 -8.45 2.78
CA LEU A 134 6.57 -8.80 3.50
C LEU A 134 5.34 -8.49 2.62
N LEU A 135 4.38 -9.40 2.66
CA LEU A 135 3.11 -9.33 1.95
C LEU A 135 2.02 -8.91 2.93
N LEU A 136 1.68 -7.62 2.95
CA LEU A 136 0.75 -7.03 3.91
C LEU A 136 -0.65 -6.93 3.30
N VAL A 137 -1.55 -7.83 3.69
CA VAL A 137 -2.93 -7.87 3.17
C VAL A 137 -3.88 -7.17 4.14
N CYS A 138 -4.60 -6.14 3.66
CA CYS A 138 -5.62 -5.46 4.45
C CYS A 138 -6.83 -6.36 4.70
N VAL A 139 -7.14 -6.64 5.98
CA VAL A 139 -8.28 -7.47 6.39
C VAL A 139 -9.12 -6.84 7.51
N HIS A 140 -9.00 -5.54 7.76
CA HIS A 140 -9.61 -4.85 8.90
C HIS A 140 -11.12 -4.63 8.69
N GLY A 141 -11.90 -5.69 8.89
CA GLY A 141 -13.34 -5.72 8.64
C GLY A 141 -14.18 -4.80 9.55
N ARG A 142 -13.67 -4.44 10.73
CA ARG A 142 -14.34 -3.47 11.62
C ARG A 142 -14.22 -2.04 11.11
N LYS A 143 -13.15 -1.74 10.35
CA LYS A 143 -13.00 -0.46 9.66
C LYS A 143 -13.78 -0.45 8.35
N ASP A 144 -13.69 -1.56 7.59
CA ASP A 144 -14.39 -1.72 6.30
C ASP A 144 -14.67 -3.19 6.00
N ALA A 145 -15.93 -3.52 5.74
CA ALA A 145 -16.37 -4.90 5.48
C ALA A 145 -15.71 -5.50 4.23
N CYS A 146 -15.48 -4.70 3.16
CA CYS A 146 -14.84 -5.16 1.93
C CYS A 146 -13.42 -5.67 2.21
N CYS A 147 -12.68 -5.00 3.10
CA CYS A 147 -11.33 -5.41 3.48
C CYS A 147 -11.30 -6.82 4.06
N ALA A 148 -12.27 -7.18 4.93
CA ALA A 148 -12.33 -8.54 5.47
C ALA A 148 -12.83 -9.55 4.43
N MET A 149 -13.90 -9.22 3.71
CA MET A 149 -14.55 -10.15 2.79
C MET A 149 -13.63 -10.56 1.62
N LEU A 150 -12.88 -9.60 1.09
CA LEU A 150 -12.02 -9.83 -0.08
C LEU A 150 -10.55 -10.03 0.30
N GLY A 151 -10.09 -9.44 1.42
CA GLY A 151 -8.71 -9.55 1.84
C GLY A 151 -8.37 -10.89 2.53
N ARG A 152 -9.29 -11.48 3.32
CA ARG A 152 -8.99 -12.75 3.99
C ARG A 152 -8.70 -13.89 3.02
N PRO A 153 -9.50 -14.15 1.97
CA PRO A 153 -9.17 -15.20 1.00
C PRO A 153 -7.81 -14.97 0.31
N VAL A 154 -7.45 -13.70 0.04
CA VAL A 154 -6.14 -13.33 -0.52
C VAL A 154 -5.03 -13.64 0.49
N ALA A 155 -5.19 -13.26 1.76
CA ALA A 155 -4.21 -13.55 2.81
C ALA A 155 -4.01 -15.05 3.03
N ASP A 156 -5.08 -15.84 2.98
CA ASP A 156 -5.04 -17.28 3.16
C ASP A 156 -4.31 -17.96 1.98
N ALA A 157 -4.58 -17.55 0.74
CA ALA A 157 -3.90 -18.07 -0.45
C ALA A 157 -2.40 -17.75 -0.45
N LEU A 158 -2.04 -16.53 -0.06
CA LEU A 158 -0.64 -16.13 0.08
C LEU A 158 0.05 -16.86 1.23
N ALA A 159 -0.61 -17.03 2.38
CA ALA A 159 -0.03 -17.74 3.53
C ALA A 159 0.22 -19.22 3.25
N ALA A 160 -0.58 -19.85 2.38
CA ALA A 160 -0.39 -21.23 1.98
C ALA A 160 0.95 -21.46 1.24
N GLN A 161 1.44 -20.47 0.48
CA GLN A 161 2.68 -20.55 -0.30
C GLN A 161 3.83 -19.77 0.31
N PHE A 162 3.53 -18.64 0.98
CA PHE A 162 4.51 -17.70 1.56
C PHE A 162 4.23 -17.45 3.04
N PRO A 163 4.17 -18.48 3.93
CA PRO A 163 3.75 -18.33 5.33
C PRO A 163 4.65 -17.37 6.13
N ALA A 164 5.95 -17.37 5.87
CA ALA A 164 6.90 -16.49 6.55
C ALA A 164 6.71 -15.01 6.15
N ARG A 165 6.32 -14.77 4.89
CA ARG A 165 6.19 -13.42 4.29
C ARG A 165 4.82 -12.79 4.53
N THR A 166 3.75 -13.60 4.64
CA THR A 166 2.37 -13.12 4.65
C THR A 166 1.92 -12.66 6.02
N TRP A 167 1.35 -11.46 6.05
CA TRP A 167 0.73 -10.84 7.20
C TRP A 167 -0.60 -10.22 6.86
N GLN A 168 -1.59 -10.41 7.70
CA GLN A 168 -2.80 -9.60 7.73
C GLN A 168 -2.46 -8.25 8.37
N CYS A 169 -3.04 -7.15 7.88
CA CYS A 169 -2.80 -5.84 8.46
C CYS A 169 -4.08 -5.02 8.61
N THR A 170 -4.01 -3.97 9.44
CA THR A 170 -5.06 -2.97 9.55
C THR A 170 -5.16 -2.11 8.29
N HIS A 171 -6.20 -1.29 8.22
CA HIS A 171 -6.52 -0.51 7.03
C HIS A 171 -5.44 0.52 6.68
N PHE A 172 -5.02 0.52 5.42
CA PHE A 172 -4.04 1.47 4.84
C PHE A 172 -4.59 2.29 3.66
N GLY A 173 -5.89 2.30 3.49
CA GLY A 173 -6.58 3.06 2.44
C GLY A 173 -6.94 2.26 1.20
N GLY A 174 -8.05 2.69 0.57
CA GLY A 174 -8.54 2.08 -0.65
C GLY A 174 -9.41 0.84 -0.45
N ASP A 175 -10.32 0.89 0.49
CA ASP A 175 -11.38 -0.11 0.72
C ASP A 175 -12.12 -0.48 -0.55
N ARG A 176 -12.34 0.52 -1.41
CA ARG A 176 -12.91 0.40 -2.75
C ARG A 176 -12.11 -0.55 -3.67
N TRP A 177 -10.84 -0.75 -3.38
CA TRP A 177 -9.91 -1.63 -4.10
C TRP A 177 -9.60 -2.94 -3.35
N ALA A 178 -10.44 -3.35 -2.41
CA ALA A 178 -10.25 -4.63 -1.70
C ALA A 178 -10.32 -5.83 -2.68
N GLY A 179 -9.49 -6.94 -2.58
CA GLY A 179 -8.36 -7.12 -1.64
C GLY A 179 -7.10 -6.31 -1.97
N ASN A 180 -6.70 -5.62 -0.97
CA ASN A 180 -5.52 -4.76 -1.06
C ASN A 180 -4.28 -5.46 -0.49
N LEU A 181 -3.16 -5.33 -1.19
CA LEU A 181 -1.85 -5.83 -0.80
C LEU A 181 -0.82 -4.69 -0.88
N LEU A 182 -0.03 -4.52 0.15
CA LEU A 182 1.21 -3.73 0.15
C LEU A 182 2.39 -4.69 0.25
N VAL A 183 3.34 -4.58 -0.68
CA VAL A 183 4.62 -5.30 -0.67
C VAL A 183 5.69 -4.39 -0.06
N ALA A 184 6.12 -4.67 1.18
CA ALA A 184 7.14 -3.90 1.88
C ALA A 184 8.46 -4.68 1.97
N PRO A 185 9.62 -4.07 1.78
CA PRO A 185 9.89 -2.67 1.52
C PRO A 185 9.86 -2.27 0.04
N HIS A 186 9.41 -3.13 -0.89
CA HIS A 186 9.38 -2.84 -2.33
C HIS A 186 8.61 -1.56 -2.66
N GLY A 187 7.59 -1.23 -1.85
CA GLY A 187 6.83 0.00 -1.98
C GLY A 187 5.81 -0.04 -3.12
N PHE A 188 5.26 -1.19 -3.46
CA PHE A 188 4.19 -1.32 -4.43
C PHE A 188 2.89 -1.78 -3.79
N MET A 189 1.80 -1.15 -4.19
CA MET A 189 0.44 -1.51 -3.77
C MET A 189 -0.35 -2.11 -4.91
N TYR A 190 -1.13 -3.12 -4.56
CA TYR A 190 -2.07 -3.79 -5.44
C TYR A 190 -3.48 -3.68 -4.88
N GLY A 191 -4.46 -3.72 -5.76
CA GLY A 191 -5.88 -3.67 -5.37
C GLY A 191 -6.71 -4.60 -6.23
N GLN A 192 -7.96 -4.86 -5.80
CA GLN A 192 -8.87 -5.77 -6.47
C GLN A 192 -8.32 -7.20 -6.67
N LEU A 193 -7.33 -7.60 -5.85
CA LEU A 193 -6.78 -8.94 -5.92
C LEU A 193 -7.84 -9.99 -5.54
N LEU A 194 -7.71 -11.13 -6.19
CA LEU A 194 -8.34 -12.40 -5.84
C LEU A 194 -7.24 -13.40 -5.46
N PRO A 195 -7.56 -14.53 -4.82
CA PRO A 195 -6.57 -15.54 -4.45
C PRO A 195 -5.61 -15.91 -5.58
N ASP A 196 -6.15 -16.21 -6.76
CA ASP A 196 -5.37 -16.66 -7.91
C ASP A 196 -4.49 -15.54 -8.51
N SER A 197 -4.91 -14.28 -8.44
CA SER A 197 -4.12 -13.15 -8.92
C SER A 197 -3.08 -12.64 -7.93
N ALA A 198 -3.21 -12.98 -6.64
CA ALA A 198 -2.28 -12.56 -5.60
C ALA A 198 -0.97 -13.36 -5.59
N VAL A 199 -1.03 -14.65 -5.89
CA VAL A 199 0.13 -15.54 -5.90
C VAL A 199 1.20 -15.10 -6.93
N PRO A 200 0.88 -14.80 -8.20
CA PRO A 200 1.84 -14.26 -9.15
C PRO A 200 2.50 -12.94 -8.69
N VAL A 201 1.76 -12.08 -7.97
CA VAL A 201 2.33 -10.85 -7.38
C VAL A 201 3.41 -11.19 -6.36
N ALA A 202 3.15 -12.15 -5.46
CA ALA A 202 4.13 -12.57 -4.46
C ALA A 202 5.36 -13.22 -5.10
N GLN A 203 5.17 -14.07 -6.10
CA GLN A 203 6.26 -14.69 -6.85
C GLN A 203 7.16 -13.66 -7.56
N ALA A 204 6.57 -12.63 -8.18
CA ALA A 204 7.33 -11.54 -8.79
C ALA A 204 8.07 -10.73 -7.71
N ALA A 205 7.42 -10.47 -6.57
CA ALA A 205 8.05 -9.77 -5.46
C ALA A 205 9.29 -10.51 -4.92
N GLU A 206 9.25 -11.84 -4.78
CA GLU A 206 10.44 -12.63 -4.37
C GLU A 206 11.61 -12.48 -5.36
N ARG A 207 11.35 -12.17 -6.65
CA ARG A 207 12.39 -11.92 -7.65
C ARG A 207 12.81 -10.45 -7.76
N GLY A 208 12.26 -9.56 -6.94
CA GLY A 208 12.50 -8.12 -7.05
C GLY A 208 11.81 -7.48 -8.25
N GLU A 209 10.67 -8.04 -8.67
CA GLU A 209 9.89 -7.59 -9.82
C GLU A 209 8.50 -7.11 -9.38
N VAL A 210 7.83 -6.37 -10.27
CA VAL A 210 6.43 -5.97 -10.16
C VAL A 210 5.60 -6.66 -11.24
N THR A 211 4.32 -6.92 -10.93
CA THR A 211 3.32 -7.28 -11.94
C THR A 211 2.47 -6.06 -12.25
N LEU A 212 2.00 -5.92 -13.49
CA LEU A 212 1.21 -4.74 -13.89
C LEU A 212 -0.28 -4.92 -13.65
N ASN A 213 -0.76 -6.16 -13.65
CA ASN A 213 -2.15 -6.46 -13.35
C ASN A 213 -2.48 -6.10 -11.89
N ASN A 214 -3.58 -5.39 -11.70
CA ASN A 214 -4.04 -4.97 -10.38
C ASN A 214 -3.11 -3.99 -9.65
N LEU A 215 -2.08 -3.46 -10.31
CA LEU A 215 -1.14 -2.51 -9.73
C LEU A 215 -1.81 -1.15 -9.51
N ARG A 216 -1.84 -0.72 -8.26
CA ARG A 216 -2.28 0.62 -7.86
C ARG A 216 -1.20 1.66 -8.14
N GLY A 217 0.05 1.28 -7.94
CA GLY A 217 1.24 2.11 -8.17
C GLY A 217 2.29 1.95 -7.07
N ARG A 218 3.32 2.77 -7.19
CA ARG A 218 4.37 2.93 -6.18
C ARG A 218 3.87 3.83 -5.06
N VAL A 219 4.03 3.38 -3.81
CA VAL A 219 3.67 4.18 -2.63
C VAL A 219 4.55 5.44 -2.53
N GLY A 220 4.01 6.48 -1.93
CA GLY A 220 4.75 7.73 -1.70
C GLY A 220 4.95 8.61 -2.92
N THR A 221 4.45 8.21 -4.09
CA THR A 221 4.46 9.02 -5.32
C THR A 221 3.08 9.63 -5.62
N ALA A 222 3.06 10.70 -6.39
CA ALA A 222 1.82 11.37 -6.79
C ALA A 222 0.99 10.46 -7.74
N PRO A 223 -0.35 10.58 -7.76
CA PRO A 223 -1.21 9.76 -8.61
C PRO A 223 -0.83 9.75 -10.09
N PHE A 224 -0.56 10.92 -10.68
CA PHE A 224 -0.14 11.03 -12.07
C PHE A 224 1.19 10.32 -12.34
N ALA A 225 2.15 10.42 -11.41
CA ALA A 225 3.43 9.75 -11.49
C ALA A 225 3.29 8.21 -11.43
N GLN A 226 2.38 7.70 -10.59
CA GLN A 226 2.06 6.27 -10.52
C GLN A 226 1.55 5.76 -11.87
N VAL A 227 0.65 6.50 -12.50
CA VAL A 227 0.10 6.15 -13.82
C VAL A 227 1.17 6.17 -14.90
N ALA A 228 2.03 7.20 -14.89
CA ALA A 228 3.11 7.34 -15.86
C ALA A 228 4.16 6.21 -15.73
N GLU A 229 4.56 5.84 -14.50
CA GLU A 229 5.44 4.68 -14.29
C GLU A 229 4.84 3.39 -14.84
N ILE A 230 3.54 3.15 -14.61
CA ILE A 230 2.85 1.96 -15.11
C ILE A 230 2.81 1.96 -16.64
N ALA A 231 2.47 3.09 -17.27
CA ALA A 231 2.40 3.21 -18.72
C ALA A 231 3.77 2.95 -19.40
N VAL A 232 4.86 3.47 -18.81
CA VAL A 232 6.22 3.20 -19.33
C VAL A 232 6.60 1.73 -19.13
N ARG A 233 6.24 1.10 -18.01
CA ARG A 233 6.45 -0.34 -17.80
C ARG A 233 5.68 -1.19 -18.80
N GLU A 234 4.42 -0.86 -19.09
CA GLU A 234 3.61 -1.53 -20.11
C GLU A 234 4.25 -1.43 -21.50
N ARG A 235 4.81 -0.26 -21.84
CA ARG A 235 5.47 -0.04 -23.13
C ARG A 235 6.81 -0.74 -23.28
N THR A 236 7.59 -0.80 -22.19
CA THR A 236 9.00 -1.26 -22.22
C THR A 236 9.18 -2.70 -21.77
N GLY A 237 8.23 -3.26 -21.03
CA GLY A 237 8.36 -4.57 -20.41
C GLY A 237 9.31 -4.60 -19.19
N LEU A 238 9.78 -3.47 -18.70
CA LEU A 238 10.69 -3.35 -17.57
C LEU A 238 9.95 -3.55 -16.25
N LEU A 239 10.27 -4.61 -15.52
CA LEU A 239 9.56 -5.02 -14.31
C LEU A 239 10.38 -4.96 -13.02
N GLY A 240 11.67 -4.71 -13.07
CA GLY A 240 12.51 -4.53 -11.88
C GLY A 240 12.05 -3.34 -11.02
N LEU A 241 12.31 -3.41 -9.73
CA LEU A 241 11.76 -2.43 -8.76
C LEU A 241 12.11 -0.98 -9.12
N ASP A 242 13.34 -0.72 -9.59
CA ASP A 242 13.83 0.62 -9.90
C ASP A 242 14.09 0.86 -11.39
N ASP A 243 13.64 -0.05 -12.26
CA ASP A 243 13.82 0.10 -13.71
C ASP A 243 13.10 1.31 -14.29
N VAL A 244 11.98 1.71 -13.66
CA VAL A 244 11.14 2.82 -14.11
C VAL A 244 10.86 3.73 -12.92
N LEU A 245 11.27 4.98 -13.03
CA LEU A 245 11.16 5.99 -11.97
C LEU A 245 10.59 7.28 -12.54
N ALA A 246 9.49 7.75 -11.98
CA ALA A 246 8.98 9.08 -12.29
C ALA A 246 9.88 10.17 -11.68
N GLY A 247 10.18 11.16 -12.49
CA GLY A 247 10.93 12.37 -12.13
C GLY A 247 10.00 13.57 -11.92
N LYS A 248 10.25 14.62 -12.69
CA LYS A 248 9.47 15.87 -12.61
C LYS A 248 8.03 15.64 -13.03
N VAL A 249 7.11 16.20 -12.24
CA VAL A 249 5.68 16.27 -12.55
C VAL A 249 5.30 17.74 -12.72
N ASP A 250 4.79 18.09 -13.88
CA ASP A 250 4.23 19.40 -14.18
C ASP A 250 2.72 19.22 -14.38
N SER A 251 1.91 19.77 -13.48
CA SER A 251 0.47 19.52 -13.43
C SER A 251 -0.32 20.83 -13.49
N ASP A 252 -1.36 20.81 -14.31
CA ASP A 252 -2.36 21.89 -14.42
C ASP A 252 -3.76 21.26 -14.32
N GLY A 253 -4.38 21.42 -13.16
CA GLY A 253 -5.71 20.88 -12.88
C GLY A 253 -5.80 19.36 -12.99
N ASP A 254 -6.53 18.88 -13.98
CA ASP A 254 -6.78 17.47 -14.23
C ASP A 254 -5.80 16.85 -15.24
N GLU A 255 -4.78 17.56 -15.66
CA GLU A 255 -3.76 17.09 -16.59
C GLU A 255 -2.36 17.26 -16.01
N ALA A 256 -1.47 16.35 -16.34
CA ALA A 256 -0.07 16.45 -15.96
C ALA A 256 0.83 15.89 -17.05
N THR A 257 2.00 16.50 -17.19
CA THR A 257 3.14 15.99 -17.94
C THR A 257 4.19 15.48 -16.97
N ILE A 258 4.57 14.23 -17.13
CA ILE A 258 5.49 13.54 -16.23
C ILE A 258 6.73 13.09 -17.01
N GLU A 259 7.90 13.43 -16.48
CA GLU A 259 9.15 12.83 -16.92
C GLU A 259 9.32 11.47 -16.23
N VAL A 260 9.68 10.42 -17.01
CA VAL A 260 9.90 9.08 -16.49
C VAL A 260 11.22 8.55 -17.02
N HIS A 261 12.09 8.10 -16.13
CA HIS A 261 13.38 7.49 -16.48
C HIS A 261 13.25 5.97 -16.48
N ALA A 262 13.74 5.32 -17.55
CA ALA A 262 13.72 3.87 -17.67
C ALA A 262 14.89 3.38 -18.55
N ALA A 263 15.72 2.47 -18.01
CA ALA A 263 16.83 1.82 -18.74
C ALA A 263 17.73 2.80 -19.51
N GLY A 264 18.11 3.92 -18.90
CA GLY A 264 18.95 4.96 -19.51
C GLY A 264 18.26 5.87 -20.52
N SER A 265 16.97 5.68 -20.74
CA SER A 265 16.14 6.55 -21.57
C SER A 265 15.22 7.40 -20.70
N SER A 266 14.83 8.60 -21.21
CA SER A 266 13.80 9.42 -20.62
C SER A 266 12.54 9.39 -21.48
N TYR A 267 11.40 9.38 -20.82
CA TYR A 267 10.07 9.39 -21.44
C TYR A 267 9.30 10.61 -20.95
N GLN A 268 8.49 11.17 -21.81
CA GLN A 268 7.49 12.18 -21.45
C GLN A 268 6.11 11.53 -21.58
N VAL A 269 5.34 11.57 -20.48
CA VAL A 269 4.00 10.96 -20.40
C VAL A 269 2.99 12.04 -20.05
N VAL A 270 1.96 12.21 -20.88
CA VAL A 270 0.84 13.10 -20.60
C VAL A 270 -0.33 12.30 -20.09
N VAL A 271 -0.78 12.63 -18.89
CA VAL A 271 -1.85 11.91 -18.19
C VAL A 271 -2.97 12.87 -17.85
N ARG A 272 -4.21 12.47 -18.10
CA ARG A 272 -5.41 13.22 -17.72
C ARG A 272 -6.27 12.44 -16.76
N ARG A 273 -6.67 13.07 -15.66
CA ARG A 273 -7.68 12.57 -14.73
C ARG A 273 -9.07 12.95 -15.24
N ARG A 274 -10.00 12.00 -15.30
CA ARG A 274 -11.39 12.25 -15.68
C ARG A 274 -12.35 11.72 -14.65
N PRO A 275 -13.40 12.47 -14.28
CA PRO A 275 -14.49 11.94 -13.48
C PRO A 275 -15.24 10.86 -14.30
N MET A 276 -15.70 9.82 -13.63
CA MET A 276 -16.45 8.73 -14.29
C MET A 276 -17.94 9.02 -14.46
N GLY A 277 -18.40 10.22 -14.05
CA GLY A 277 -19.82 10.61 -14.21
C GLY A 277 -20.82 9.81 -13.35
N VAL A 278 -20.33 8.97 -12.46
CA VAL A 278 -21.15 8.13 -11.58
C VAL A 278 -20.93 8.60 -10.15
N HIS A 279 -22.00 8.99 -9.46
CA HIS A 279 -21.93 9.22 -8.02
C HIS A 279 -21.79 7.87 -7.32
N GLY A 280 -20.57 7.53 -6.93
CA GLY A 280 -20.32 6.33 -6.16
C GLY A 280 -20.62 6.57 -4.69
N HIS A 281 -21.71 6.01 -4.19
CA HIS A 281 -21.86 5.88 -2.75
C HIS A 281 -20.86 4.82 -2.28
N SER A 282 -19.84 5.24 -1.53
CA SER A 282 -19.11 4.32 -0.68
C SER A 282 -19.96 4.07 0.55
N LEU A 283 -20.50 2.86 0.67
CA LEU A 283 -21.23 2.44 1.87
C LEU A 283 -20.30 2.33 3.09
N CYS A 284 -19.01 2.37 2.85
CA CYS A 284 -18.00 2.07 3.85
C CYS A 284 -17.31 3.33 4.37
N SER A 285 -17.09 4.36 3.55
CA SER A 285 -16.30 5.55 3.91
C SER A 285 -16.90 6.89 3.47
N GLY A 286 -18.16 6.93 3.03
CA GLY A 286 -18.83 8.15 2.57
C GLY A 286 -18.90 8.28 1.05
N GLU A 287 -19.16 9.50 0.54
CA GLU A 287 -19.27 9.76 -0.89
C GLU A 287 -17.90 9.59 -1.56
N ALA A 288 -17.88 8.82 -2.65
CA ALA A 288 -16.72 8.70 -3.52
C ALA A 288 -17.01 9.33 -4.88
N HIS A 289 -16.07 10.10 -5.37
CA HIS A 289 -16.10 10.64 -6.72
C HIS A 289 -15.14 9.81 -7.58
N PRO A 290 -15.62 8.70 -8.20
CA PRO A 290 -14.75 7.84 -8.99
C PRO A 290 -14.19 8.60 -10.18
N HIS A 291 -12.91 8.41 -10.40
CA HIS A 291 -12.19 8.97 -11.54
C HIS A 291 -11.29 7.91 -12.16
N ARG A 292 -10.94 8.12 -13.41
CA ARG A 292 -9.96 7.32 -14.13
C ARG A 292 -8.84 8.21 -14.65
N PHE A 293 -7.71 7.59 -14.93
CA PHE A 293 -6.59 8.24 -15.60
C PHE A 293 -6.49 7.72 -17.03
N ASP A 294 -6.41 8.62 -17.98
CA ASP A 294 -6.15 8.33 -19.40
C ASP A 294 -4.72 8.80 -19.72
N VAL A 295 -3.90 7.93 -20.28
CA VAL A 295 -2.62 8.29 -20.89
C VAL A 295 -2.91 8.84 -22.26
N LEU A 296 -2.66 10.15 -22.48
CA LEU A 296 -2.94 10.84 -23.72
C LEU A 296 -1.78 10.75 -24.71
N ASP A 297 -0.54 10.78 -24.19
CA ASP A 297 0.69 10.68 -24.97
C ASP A 297 1.78 9.99 -24.16
N LEU A 298 2.62 9.21 -24.83
CA LEU A 298 3.82 8.61 -24.29
C LEU A 298 4.89 8.56 -25.39
N ARG A 299 5.92 9.37 -25.24
CA ARG A 299 7.02 9.47 -26.20
C ARG A 299 8.38 9.42 -25.50
N THR A 300 9.38 8.94 -26.21
CA THR A 300 10.77 9.04 -25.76
C THR A 300 11.17 10.52 -25.78
N ALA A 301 11.70 11.03 -24.69
CA ALA A 301 12.24 12.39 -24.66
C ALA A 301 13.53 12.40 -25.48
N VAL A 302 13.66 13.36 -26.40
CA VAL A 302 14.90 13.61 -27.12
C VAL A 302 15.88 14.22 -26.11
N PRO A 303 17.12 13.71 -26.00
CA PRO A 303 18.13 14.36 -25.17
C PRO A 303 18.29 15.82 -25.63
N ALA A 304 18.25 16.76 -24.66
CA ALA A 304 18.51 18.16 -24.93
C ALA A 304 19.97 18.40 -25.31
#